data_ca145f7bf385df2571c4d686d7db6b64
#
_entry.id   ca145f7bf385df2571c4d686d7db6b64
#
_cell.length_a   1.000
_cell.length_b   1.000
_cell.length_c   1.000
_cell.angle_alpha   90.00
_cell.angle_beta   90.00
_cell.angle_gamma   90.00
#
_symmetry.space_group_name_H-M   'P 1'
#
loop_
_entity.id
_entity.type
_entity.pdbx_description
1 polymer ?
#
loop_
_entity_poly.entity_id
_entity_poly.type
_entity_poly.pdbx_seq_one_letter_code
_entity_poly.pdbx_strand_id
1 'polypeptide(L)'
;AHDQLGDFYVKDLQAQGVDTNLTHTRASEGQTGSCMVLVTPDAERSMCTFLGVSAELDPSALHAQDIAKSKIYYMEGYLAASPTGLKAALEGRQLAREAGVALALTLSDVSMIQFCKAGLDAMLGDGVDYLFCNQEEAQVWCGTEDLESVRSALKKLAKTVCLTRGPEGSEVLTADQSWLVPAEKVKAIDTNGAGDMFAGAFLYALTRGYAPHQAAALGNHAAAAVVSQHGNRLTLGQLSAIKAYALPPLK
;
A
#
# COMPACT_ATOMS: atom_id res chain seq x y z
N ALA A 1 15.52 11.52 -9.08
CA ALA A 1 16.74 12.15 -9.66
C ALA A 1 17.10 13.44 -8.92
N HIS A 2 18.23 14.06 -9.30
CA HIS A 2 18.66 15.39 -8.85
C HIS A 2 18.07 16.47 -9.77
N ASP A 3 16.75 16.64 -9.71
CA ASP A 3 15.98 17.65 -10.44
C ASP A 3 14.96 18.32 -9.52
N GLN A 4 14.23 19.33 -10.02
CA GLN A 4 13.27 20.10 -9.22
C GLN A 4 12.17 19.23 -8.61
N LEU A 5 11.67 18.23 -9.35
CA LEU A 5 10.63 17.31 -8.85
C LEU A 5 11.19 16.41 -7.75
N GLY A 6 12.40 15.90 -7.92
CA GLY A 6 13.07 15.07 -6.91
C GLY A 6 13.38 15.86 -5.63
N ASP A 7 13.81 17.12 -5.75
CA ASP A 7 14.04 18.00 -4.61
C ASP A 7 12.74 18.32 -3.87
N PHE A 8 11.65 18.57 -4.61
CA PHE A 8 10.32 18.75 -4.05
C PHE A 8 9.88 17.50 -3.28
N TYR A 9 9.99 16.33 -3.91
CA TYR A 9 9.57 15.05 -3.34
C TYR A 9 10.30 14.73 -2.03
N VAL A 10 11.62 14.89 -1.99
CA VAL A 10 12.41 14.63 -0.77
C VAL A 10 12.03 15.59 0.35
N LYS A 11 11.93 16.90 0.05
CA LYS A 11 11.52 17.91 1.03
C LYS A 11 10.12 17.65 1.59
N ASP A 12 9.19 17.24 0.74
CA ASP A 12 7.82 16.95 1.14
C ASP A 12 7.75 15.72 2.06
N LEU A 13 8.45 14.63 1.74
CA LEU A 13 8.54 13.46 2.62
C LEU A 13 9.14 13.81 3.98
N GLN A 14 10.24 14.55 3.99
CA GLN A 14 10.89 14.99 5.24
C GLN A 14 9.98 15.88 6.08
N ALA A 15 9.22 16.79 5.45
CA ALA A 15 8.24 17.64 6.15
C ALA A 15 7.09 16.84 6.79
N GLN A 16 6.79 15.65 6.25
CA GLN A 16 5.82 14.70 6.84
C GLN A 16 6.45 13.78 7.90
N GLY A 17 7.73 13.94 8.22
CA GLY A 17 8.44 13.12 9.21
C GLY A 17 8.83 11.74 8.69
N VAL A 18 8.85 11.55 7.36
CA VAL A 18 9.33 10.31 6.75
C VAL A 18 10.86 10.37 6.69
N ASP A 19 11.52 9.41 7.31
CA ASP A 19 12.95 9.21 7.15
C ASP A 19 13.23 8.59 5.78
N THR A 20 14.15 9.19 5.03
CA THR A 20 14.44 8.76 3.67
C THR A 20 15.94 8.60 3.47
N ASN A 21 16.33 7.51 2.84
CA ASN A 21 17.72 7.31 2.38
C ASN A 21 17.97 7.94 1.00
N LEU A 22 17.02 8.70 0.45
CA LEU A 22 17.09 9.28 -0.88
C LEU A 22 18.24 10.29 -1.06
N THR A 23 18.75 10.85 0.03
CA THR A 23 19.98 11.70 -0.01
C THR A 23 21.23 10.91 -0.42
N HIS A 24 21.23 9.59 -0.23
CA HIS A 24 22.35 8.70 -0.54
C HIS A 24 22.08 7.81 -1.76
N THR A 25 20.81 7.57 -2.10
CA THR A 25 20.39 6.63 -3.16
C THR A 25 19.77 7.30 -4.37
N ARG A 26 19.74 8.65 -4.42
CA ARG A 26 19.21 9.38 -5.59
C ARG A 26 20.06 9.10 -6.83
N ALA A 27 19.38 8.78 -7.93
CA ALA A 27 20.04 8.66 -9.23
C ALA A 27 20.73 9.98 -9.60
N SER A 28 22.01 9.89 -10.00
CA SER A 28 22.80 11.03 -10.43
C SER A 28 22.38 11.57 -11.79
N GLU A 29 21.83 10.70 -12.63
CA GLU A 29 21.35 11.00 -13.99
C GLU A 29 19.89 10.60 -14.16
N GLY A 30 19.24 11.09 -15.22
CA GLY A 30 17.85 10.81 -15.54
C GLY A 30 16.89 11.83 -14.94
N GLN A 31 15.59 11.53 -15.00
CA GLN A 31 14.49 12.39 -14.54
C GLN A 31 13.67 11.70 -13.47
N THR A 32 13.21 12.48 -12.50
CA THR A 32 12.27 11.99 -11.48
C THR A 32 10.96 11.56 -12.13
N GLY A 33 10.44 10.42 -11.71
CA GLY A 33 9.14 9.93 -12.17
C GLY A 33 8.02 10.90 -11.81
N SER A 34 7.03 10.96 -12.69
CA SER A 34 5.84 11.79 -12.50
C SER A 34 4.60 11.10 -13.07
N CYS A 35 3.43 11.44 -12.53
CA CYS A 35 2.16 10.96 -13.02
C CYS A 35 1.17 12.11 -13.11
N MET A 36 0.64 12.35 -14.31
CA MET A 36 -0.48 13.24 -14.49
C MET A 36 -1.78 12.45 -14.33
N VAL A 37 -2.56 12.81 -13.32
CA VAL A 37 -3.84 12.16 -13.02
C VAL A 37 -4.97 13.06 -13.49
N LEU A 38 -5.83 12.53 -14.37
CA LEU A 38 -7.06 13.17 -14.82
C LEU A 38 -8.23 12.56 -14.05
N VAL A 39 -8.91 13.38 -13.27
CA VAL A 39 -10.07 12.95 -12.46
C VAL A 39 -11.34 13.46 -13.14
N THR A 40 -12.29 12.56 -13.39
CA THR A 40 -13.59 12.89 -14.00
C THR A 40 -14.66 13.14 -12.93
N PRO A 41 -15.82 13.78 -13.28
CA PRO A 41 -16.85 14.14 -12.30
C PRO A 41 -17.47 12.97 -11.52
N ASP A 42 -17.32 11.74 -12.02
CA ASP A 42 -17.71 10.49 -11.36
C ASP A 42 -16.65 9.96 -10.38
N ALA A 43 -15.59 10.73 -10.12
CA ALA A 43 -14.43 10.41 -9.30
C ALA A 43 -13.54 9.29 -9.85
N GLU A 44 -13.75 8.87 -11.10
CA GLU A 44 -12.86 7.96 -11.81
C GLU A 44 -11.58 8.67 -12.26
N ARG A 45 -10.52 7.92 -12.51
CA ARG A 45 -9.22 8.48 -12.86
C ARG A 45 -8.57 7.80 -14.06
N SER A 46 -7.86 8.61 -14.84
CA SER A 46 -6.92 8.14 -15.86
C SER A 46 -5.52 8.64 -15.51
N MET A 47 -4.53 7.80 -15.64
CA MET A 47 -3.15 8.11 -15.28
C MET A 47 -2.24 8.10 -16.49
N CYS A 48 -1.50 9.20 -16.69
CA CYS A 48 -0.42 9.30 -17.67
C CYS A 48 0.90 9.27 -16.91
N THR A 49 1.49 8.08 -16.80
CA THR A 49 2.65 7.82 -15.97
C THR A 49 3.95 7.83 -16.77
N PHE A 50 4.91 8.61 -16.30
CA PHE A 50 6.31 8.55 -16.67
C PHE A 50 7.12 8.09 -15.45
N LEU A 51 7.63 6.86 -15.47
CA LEU A 51 8.30 6.28 -14.30
C LEU A 51 9.67 6.92 -14.03
N GLY A 52 10.33 7.44 -15.06
CA GLY A 52 11.67 8.01 -14.92
C GLY A 52 12.64 7.03 -14.25
N VAL A 53 13.50 7.54 -13.38
CA VAL A 53 14.47 6.72 -12.64
C VAL A 53 13.83 5.74 -11.64
N SER A 54 12.56 5.87 -11.35
CA SER A 54 11.85 4.89 -10.51
C SER A 54 11.74 3.51 -11.15
N ALA A 55 11.80 3.44 -12.49
CA ALA A 55 11.85 2.18 -13.23
C ALA A 55 13.18 1.41 -13.04
N GLU A 56 14.20 2.10 -12.57
CA GLU A 56 15.57 1.57 -12.42
C GLU A 56 15.91 1.21 -10.96
N LEU A 57 14.89 1.23 -10.08
CA LEU A 57 15.09 0.80 -8.69
C LEU A 57 15.69 -0.60 -8.67
N ASP A 58 16.80 -0.76 -7.95
CA ASP A 58 17.52 -2.03 -7.84
C ASP A 58 17.93 -2.34 -6.39
N PRO A 59 18.48 -3.53 -6.11
CA PRO A 59 18.88 -3.92 -4.75
C PRO A 59 19.91 -3.01 -4.08
N SER A 60 20.69 -2.23 -4.84
CA SER A 60 21.69 -1.33 -4.23
C SER A 60 21.06 -0.20 -3.41
N ALA A 61 19.76 0.07 -3.64
CA ALA A 61 18.98 1.02 -2.85
C ALA A 61 18.54 0.45 -1.47
N LEU A 62 18.72 -0.85 -1.23
CA LEU A 62 18.31 -1.50 0.01
C LEU A 62 19.37 -1.35 1.10
N HIS A 63 18.92 -1.01 2.30
CA HIS A 63 19.77 -0.94 3.48
C HIS A 63 19.33 -2.00 4.50
N ALA A 64 20.05 -3.13 4.56
CA ALA A 64 19.71 -4.27 5.41
C ALA A 64 19.53 -3.89 6.89
N GLN A 65 20.33 -2.94 7.39
CA GLN A 65 20.21 -2.47 8.77
C GLN A 65 18.91 -1.69 9.04
N ASP A 66 18.40 -0.95 8.07
CA ASP A 66 17.15 -0.20 8.22
C ASP A 66 15.95 -1.14 8.09
N ILE A 67 16.04 -2.12 7.19
CA ILE A 67 15.05 -3.20 7.12
C ILE A 67 14.99 -3.93 8.46
N ALA A 68 16.12 -4.34 9.02
CA ALA A 68 16.18 -5.09 10.28
C ALA A 68 15.64 -4.31 11.50
N LYS A 69 15.66 -2.99 11.48
CA LYS A 69 15.09 -2.12 12.53
C LYS A 69 13.59 -1.87 12.33
N SER A 70 13.06 -2.18 11.16
CA SER A 70 11.65 -1.93 10.82
C SER A 70 10.74 -2.97 11.47
N LYS A 71 9.48 -2.61 11.71
CA LYS A 71 8.46 -3.56 12.17
C LYS A 71 7.86 -4.34 11.01
N ILE A 72 7.76 -3.70 9.85
CA ILE A 72 7.12 -4.24 8.65
C ILE A 72 7.90 -3.79 7.42
N TYR A 73 8.19 -4.71 6.53
CA TYR A 73 8.67 -4.45 5.18
C TYR A 73 7.48 -4.50 4.22
N TYR A 74 7.12 -3.34 3.65
CA TYR A 74 5.97 -3.20 2.77
C TYR A 74 6.41 -3.17 1.31
N MET A 75 5.80 -4.01 0.49
CA MET A 75 6.10 -4.16 -0.94
C MET A 75 4.91 -3.68 -1.77
N GLU A 76 5.20 -2.83 -2.75
CA GLU A 76 4.24 -2.43 -3.78
C GLU A 76 4.25 -3.44 -4.93
N GLY A 77 3.07 -3.91 -5.35
CA GLY A 77 2.93 -4.83 -6.49
C GLY A 77 3.45 -4.25 -7.80
N TYR A 78 3.47 -2.92 -7.93
CA TYR A 78 4.08 -2.24 -9.08
C TYR A 78 5.55 -2.58 -9.32
N LEU A 79 6.29 -3.02 -8.29
CA LEU A 79 7.68 -3.48 -8.44
C LEU A 79 7.80 -4.71 -9.35
N ALA A 80 6.73 -5.48 -9.50
CA ALA A 80 6.70 -6.63 -10.42
C ALA A 80 6.78 -6.23 -11.91
N ALA A 81 6.50 -4.98 -12.26
CA ALA A 81 6.55 -4.49 -13.64
C ALA A 81 7.96 -4.19 -14.16
N SER A 82 8.96 -4.12 -13.28
CA SER A 82 10.36 -3.87 -13.62
C SER A 82 11.24 -5.03 -13.18
N PRO A 83 12.14 -5.56 -14.05
CA PRO A 83 13.06 -6.64 -13.65
C PRO A 83 13.96 -6.27 -12.48
N THR A 84 14.45 -5.02 -12.42
CA THR A 84 15.29 -4.54 -11.32
C THR A 84 14.49 -4.27 -10.07
N GLY A 85 13.27 -3.70 -10.21
CA GLY A 85 12.32 -3.50 -9.11
C GLY A 85 11.89 -4.81 -8.47
N LEU A 86 11.55 -5.82 -9.28
CA LEU A 86 11.23 -7.15 -8.78
C LEU A 86 12.40 -7.76 -8.03
N LYS A 87 13.62 -7.65 -8.56
CA LYS A 87 14.82 -8.13 -7.87
C LYS A 87 15.02 -7.43 -6.53
N ALA A 88 14.83 -6.12 -6.47
CA ALA A 88 14.90 -5.36 -5.21
C ALA A 88 13.82 -5.81 -4.21
N ALA A 89 12.57 -6.00 -4.65
CA ALA A 89 11.50 -6.50 -3.80
C ALA A 89 11.81 -7.87 -3.19
N LEU A 90 12.33 -8.82 -4.01
CA LEU A 90 12.66 -10.16 -3.57
C LEU A 90 13.87 -10.19 -2.61
N GLU A 91 14.91 -9.40 -2.88
CA GLU A 91 16.06 -9.29 -1.98
C GLU A 91 15.68 -8.62 -0.65
N GLY A 92 14.90 -7.53 -0.70
CA GLY A 92 14.38 -6.91 0.52
C GLY A 92 13.46 -7.83 1.33
N ARG A 93 12.62 -8.63 0.65
CA ARG A 93 11.82 -9.69 1.29
C ARG A 93 12.70 -10.72 2.01
N GLN A 94 13.79 -11.13 1.40
CA GLN A 94 14.74 -12.07 2.00
C GLN A 94 15.41 -11.46 3.24
N LEU A 95 15.93 -10.24 3.13
CA LEU A 95 16.53 -9.51 4.26
C LEU A 95 15.54 -9.32 5.42
N ALA A 96 14.30 -8.98 5.13
CA ALA A 96 13.26 -8.82 6.13
C ALA A 96 12.97 -10.15 6.86
N ARG A 97 12.89 -11.26 6.13
CA ARG A 97 12.70 -12.60 6.72
C ARG A 97 13.83 -13.01 7.61
N GLU A 98 15.07 -12.83 7.16
CA GLU A 98 16.27 -13.15 7.95
C GLU A 98 16.34 -12.33 9.24
N ALA A 99 15.83 -11.11 9.21
CA ALA A 99 15.75 -10.23 10.37
C ALA A 99 14.48 -10.43 11.24
N GLY A 100 13.55 -11.32 10.85
CA GLY A 100 12.30 -11.54 11.57
C GLY A 100 11.31 -10.38 11.44
N VAL A 101 11.43 -9.55 10.40
CA VAL A 101 10.55 -8.43 10.09
C VAL A 101 9.32 -8.93 9.35
N ALA A 102 8.14 -8.47 9.75
CA ALA A 102 6.89 -8.85 9.11
C ALA A 102 6.82 -8.35 7.66
N LEU A 103 6.19 -9.14 6.78
CA LEU A 103 6.04 -8.84 5.36
C LEU A 103 4.65 -8.34 5.06
N ALA A 104 4.54 -7.25 4.32
CA ALA A 104 3.29 -6.76 3.76
C ALA A 104 3.41 -6.58 2.24
N LEU A 105 2.35 -6.90 1.52
CA LEU A 105 2.25 -6.76 0.08
C LEU A 105 0.91 -6.15 -0.30
N THR A 106 0.89 -5.22 -1.25
CA THR A 106 -0.33 -4.83 -1.97
C THR A 106 -0.31 -5.41 -3.39
N LEU A 107 -1.46 -5.83 -3.90
CA LEU A 107 -1.59 -6.22 -5.31
C LEU A 107 -1.56 -5.02 -6.27
N SER A 108 -1.77 -3.81 -5.73
CA SER A 108 -1.62 -2.48 -6.33
C SER A 108 -2.64 -2.12 -7.41
N ASP A 109 -2.87 -2.97 -8.39
CA ASP A 109 -3.76 -2.70 -9.52
C ASP A 109 -4.08 -3.97 -10.29
N VAL A 110 -5.28 -4.03 -10.90
CA VAL A 110 -5.73 -5.17 -11.73
C VAL A 110 -4.75 -5.44 -12.88
N SER A 111 -4.18 -4.41 -13.48
CA SER A 111 -3.21 -4.57 -14.57
C SER A 111 -1.94 -5.30 -14.13
N MET A 112 -1.50 -5.10 -12.90
CA MET A 112 -0.36 -5.84 -12.34
C MET A 112 -0.67 -7.34 -12.24
N ILE A 113 -1.89 -7.69 -11.87
CA ILE A 113 -2.32 -9.09 -11.81
C ILE A 113 -2.39 -9.70 -13.22
N GLN A 114 -2.90 -8.94 -14.18
CA GLN A 114 -3.06 -9.42 -15.57
C GLN A 114 -1.72 -9.58 -16.29
N PHE A 115 -0.79 -8.65 -16.11
CA PHE A 115 0.44 -8.59 -16.90
C PHE A 115 1.71 -8.99 -16.14
N CYS A 116 1.72 -8.92 -14.81
CA CYS A 116 2.89 -9.16 -13.98
C CYS A 116 2.66 -10.23 -12.90
N LYS A 117 1.67 -11.12 -13.09
CA LYS A 117 1.28 -12.12 -12.09
C LYS A 117 2.45 -12.97 -11.60
N ALA A 118 3.33 -13.43 -12.49
CA ALA A 118 4.50 -14.22 -12.10
C ALA A 118 5.43 -13.48 -11.13
N GLY A 119 5.59 -12.16 -11.30
CA GLY A 119 6.34 -11.32 -10.37
C GLY A 119 5.64 -11.18 -9.02
N LEU A 120 4.33 -10.98 -9.02
CA LEU A 120 3.51 -10.94 -7.80
C LEU A 120 3.52 -12.28 -7.06
N ASP A 121 3.41 -13.41 -7.77
CA ASP A 121 3.55 -14.76 -7.20
C ASP A 121 4.92 -14.93 -6.53
N ALA A 122 6.00 -14.45 -7.16
CA ALA A 122 7.34 -14.50 -6.58
C ALA A 122 7.45 -13.60 -5.32
N MET A 123 6.84 -12.40 -5.32
CA MET A 123 6.80 -11.50 -4.16
C MET A 123 5.97 -12.08 -3.01
N LEU A 124 4.88 -12.79 -3.29
CA LEU A 124 4.12 -13.55 -2.29
C LEU A 124 4.94 -14.72 -1.76
N GLY A 125 5.58 -15.48 -2.63
CA GLY A 125 6.33 -16.67 -2.29
C GLY A 125 5.48 -17.69 -1.53
N ASP A 126 5.94 -18.09 -0.35
CA ASP A 126 5.24 -18.99 0.58
C ASP A 126 4.26 -18.27 1.52
N GLY A 127 3.96 -17.01 1.24
CA GLY A 127 3.02 -16.16 1.96
C GLY A 127 3.67 -14.94 2.61
N VAL A 128 2.80 -14.00 2.98
CA VAL A 128 3.16 -12.75 3.68
C VAL A 128 2.36 -12.64 4.99
N ASP A 129 2.74 -11.71 5.86
CA ASP A 129 1.98 -11.46 7.09
C ASP A 129 0.70 -10.66 6.78
N TYR A 130 0.79 -9.67 5.87
CA TYR A 130 -0.31 -8.80 5.50
C TYR A 130 -0.43 -8.70 3.98
N LEU A 131 -1.62 -8.95 3.46
CA LEU A 131 -1.95 -8.77 2.05
C LEU A 131 -3.05 -7.70 1.91
N PHE A 132 -2.81 -6.71 1.07
CA PHE A 132 -3.78 -5.68 0.72
C PHE A 132 -4.24 -5.85 -0.71
N CYS A 133 -5.54 -5.82 -0.92
CA CYS A 133 -6.16 -5.82 -2.25
C CYS A 133 -7.57 -5.22 -2.17
N ASN A 134 -8.09 -4.75 -3.29
CA ASN A 134 -9.50 -4.46 -3.43
C ASN A 134 -10.27 -5.70 -3.94
N GLN A 135 -11.60 -5.60 -3.97
CA GLN A 135 -12.45 -6.73 -4.37
C GLN A 135 -12.22 -7.14 -5.83
N GLU A 136 -12.04 -6.18 -6.74
CA GLU A 136 -11.78 -6.45 -8.15
C GLU A 136 -10.43 -7.15 -8.36
N GLU A 137 -9.38 -6.64 -7.73
CA GLU A 137 -8.06 -7.27 -7.72
C GLU A 137 -8.13 -8.72 -7.20
N ALA A 138 -8.84 -8.92 -6.09
CA ALA A 138 -9.01 -10.24 -5.49
C ALA A 138 -9.75 -11.23 -6.42
N GLN A 139 -10.81 -10.77 -7.08
CA GLN A 139 -11.58 -11.58 -8.04
C GLN A 139 -10.75 -11.94 -9.26
N VAL A 140 -10.03 -10.98 -9.83
CA VAL A 140 -9.11 -11.22 -10.96
C VAL A 140 -7.98 -12.17 -10.57
N TRP A 141 -7.40 -11.98 -9.38
CA TRP A 141 -6.36 -12.88 -8.85
C TRP A 141 -6.84 -14.33 -8.75
N CYS A 142 -8.05 -14.52 -8.23
CA CYS A 142 -8.63 -15.83 -8.01
C CYS A 142 -9.32 -16.42 -9.26
N GLY A 143 -9.55 -15.62 -10.30
CA GLY A 143 -10.27 -16.03 -11.52
C GLY A 143 -11.74 -16.37 -11.26
N THR A 144 -12.38 -15.76 -10.26
CA THR A 144 -13.79 -16.02 -9.91
C THR A 144 -14.42 -14.79 -9.23
N GLU A 145 -15.72 -14.60 -9.46
CA GLU A 145 -16.53 -13.58 -8.80
C GLU A 145 -17.15 -14.06 -7.48
N ASP A 146 -17.11 -15.38 -7.21
CA ASP A 146 -17.63 -15.95 -5.97
C ASP A 146 -16.78 -15.55 -4.76
N LEU A 147 -17.32 -14.68 -3.93
CA LEU A 147 -16.60 -14.09 -2.78
C LEU A 147 -16.18 -15.13 -1.73
N GLU A 148 -16.89 -16.25 -1.58
CA GLU A 148 -16.48 -17.29 -0.63
C GLU A 148 -15.23 -18.03 -1.14
N SER A 149 -15.19 -18.33 -2.42
CA SER A 149 -14.00 -18.89 -3.08
C SER A 149 -12.83 -17.93 -3.01
N VAL A 150 -13.05 -16.62 -3.25
CA VAL A 150 -12.05 -15.57 -3.13
C VAL A 150 -11.49 -15.52 -1.71
N ARG A 151 -12.33 -15.44 -0.69
CA ARG A 151 -11.90 -15.43 0.73
C ARG A 151 -11.05 -16.65 1.08
N SER A 152 -11.52 -17.83 0.65
CA SER A 152 -10.82 -19.09 0.92
C SER A 152 -9.44 -19.14 0.24
N ALA A 153 -9.32 -18.60 -0.96
CA ALA A 153 -8.05 -18.51 -1.67
C ALA A 153 -7.09 -17.50 -1.02
N LEU A 154 -7.58 -16.29 -0.71
CA LEU A 154 -6.77 -15.23 -0.12
C LEU A 154 -6.20 -15.60 1.27
N LYS A 155 -6.96 -16.30 2.11
CA LYS A 155 -6.50 -16.79 3.42
C LYS A 155 -5.28 -17.70 3.34
N LYS A 156 -4.99 -18.30 2.19
CA LYS A 156 -3.82 -19.14 1.97
C LYS A 156 -2.56 -18.32 1.62
N LEU A 157 -2.74 -17.05 1.23
CA LEU A 157 -1.66 -16.18 0.77
C LEU A 157 -1.04 -15.34 1.89
N ALA A 158 -1.81 -15.08 2.95
CA ALA A 158 -1.35 -14.21 4.03
C ALA A 158 -1.96 -14.59 5.38
N LYS A 159 -1.27 -14.24 6.48
CA LYS A 159 -1.81 -14.38 7.84
C LYS A 159 -3.00 -13.46 8.07
N THR A 160 -2.96 -12.27 7.49
CA THR A 160 -4.05 -11.28 7.53
C THR A 160 -4.24 -10.69 6.14
N VAL A 161 -5.45 -10.76 5.62
CA VAL A 161 -5.84 -10.12 4.37
C VAL A 161 -6.72 -8.92 4.67
N CYS A 162 -6.42 -7.80 4.05
CA CYS A 162 -7.24 -6.59 4.05
C CYS A 162 -7.86 -6.43 2.66
N LEU A 163 -9.14 -6.82 2.54
CA LEU A 163 -9.92 -6.75 1.32
C LEU A 163 -10.77 -5.48 1.36
N THR A 164 -10.40 -4.45 0.61
CA THR A 164 -11.19 -3.22 0.51
C THR A 164 -12.33 -3.38 -0.49
N ARG A 165 -13.49 -2.78 -0.18
CA ARG A 165 -14.75 -2.93 -0.92
C ARG A 165 -15.41 -1.58 -1.21
N GLY A 166 -14.59 -0.57 -1.42
CA GLY A 166 -15.05 0.79 -1.72
C GLY A 166 -16.02 1.33 -0.65
N PRO A 167 -17.21 1.79 -1.04
CA PRO A 167 -18.18 2.38 -0.09
C PRO A 167 -18.75 1.38 0.94
N GLU A 168 -18.57 0.07 0.73
CA GLU A 168 -18.98 -0.95 1.70
C GLU A 168 -17.99 -1.10 2.86
N GLY A 169 -16.79 -0.50 2.73
CA GLY A 169 -15.74 -0.57 3.73
C GLY A 169 -14.68 -1.60 3.41
N SER A 170 -14.31 -2.41 4.38
CA SER A 170 -13.27 -3.42 4.22
C SER A 170 -13.61 -4.70 4.96
N GLU A 171 -13.04 -5.79 4.53
CA GLU A 171 -13.09 -7.07 5.20
C GLU A 171 -11.66 -7.47 5.62
N VAL A 172 -11.50 -7.82 6.89
CA VAL A 172 -10.24 -8.35 7.41
C VAL A 172 -10.39 -9.84 7.62
N LEU A 173 -9.55 -10.62 6.94
CA LEU A 173 -9.57 -12.08 7.00
C LEU A 173 -8.30 -12.59 7.68
N THR A 174 -8.47 -13.48 8.64
CA THR A 174 -7.40 -14.31 9.22
C THR A 174 -7.75 -15.78 9.02
N ALA A 175 -6.89 -16.69 9.45
CA ALA A 175 -7.18 -18.13 9.37
C ALA A 175 -8.53 -18.47 10.02
N ASP A 176 -8.76 -17.91 11.22
CA ASP A 176 -9.89 -18.31 12.08
C ASP A 176 -11.04 -17.30 12.10
N GLN A 177 -10.83 -16.08 11.69
CA GLN A 177 -11.78 -14.98 11.87
C GLN A 177 -11.92 -14.13 10.60
N SER A 178 -13.08 -13.48 10.51
CA SER A 178 -13.38 -12.51 9.46
C SER A 178 -14.20 -11.37 10.10
N TRP A 179 -13.84 -10.13 9.78
CA TRP A 179 -14.54 -8.93 10.23
C TRP A 179 -14.89 -8.05 9.04
N LEU A 180 -16.18 -7.80 8.88
CA LEU A 180 -16.66 -6.77 7.97
C LEU A 180 -16.65 -5.43 8.74
N VAL A 181 -15.87 -4.48 8.29
CA VAL A 181 -15.71 -3.15 8.90
C VAL A 181 -16.29 -2.11 7.94
N PRO A 182 -17.43 -1.48 8.28
CA PRO A 182 -18.08 -0.55 7.38
C PRO A 182 -17.26 0.72 7.17
N ALA A 183 -17.39 1.34 5.98
CA ALA A 183 -16.86 2.67 5.72
C ALA A 183 -17.86 3.76 6.12
N GLU A 184 -17.34 4.98 6.33
CA GLU A 184 -18.17 6.17 6.38
C GLU A 184 -18.74 6.48 5.00
N LYS A 185 -20.02 6.86 4.95
CA LYS A 185 -20.67 7.31 3.72
C LYS A 185 -20.24 8.74 3.41
N VAL A 186 -19.43 8.91 2.40
CA VAL A 186 -18.94 10.19 1.93
C VAL A 186 -19.23 10.37 0.44
N LYS A 187 -19.19 11.62 -0.03
CA LYS A 187 -19.19 11.89 -1.46
C LYS A 187 -17.76 11.77 -1.98
N ALA A 188 -17.51 10.79 -2.84
CA ALA A 188 -16.22 10.66 -3.51
C ALA A 188 -16.02 11.83 -4.50
N ILE A 189 -14.82 12.41 -4.45
CA ILE A 189 -14.36 13.49 -5.33
C ILE A 189 -13.17 12.99 -6.15
N ASP A 190 -12.25 12.25 -5.51
CA ASP A 190 -11.03 11.72 -6.13
C ASP A 190 -10.67 10.42 -5.41
N THR A 191 -10.71 9.29 -6.11
CA THR A 191 -10.42 7.97 -5.51
C THR A 191 -8.93 7.63 -5.50
N ASN A 192 -8.07 8.52 -6.01
CA ASN A 192 -6.63 8.29 -6.07
C ASN A 192 -6.02 8.19 -4.66
N GLY A 193 -5.24 7.12 -4.42
CA GLY A 193 -4.55 6.89 -3.16
C GLY A 193 -5.42 6.37 -2.01
N ALA A 194 -6.70 6.02 -2.26
CA ALA A 194 -7.57 5.46 -1.23
C ALA A 194 -7.02 4.16 -0.63
N GLY A 195 -6.52 3.25 -1.48
CA GLY A 195 -5.89 1.99 -1.06
C GLY A 195 -4.61 2.22 -0.25
N ASP A 196 -3.76 3.14 -0.70
CA ASP A 196 -2.51 3.50 -0.03
C ASP A 196 -2.77 4.11 1.34
N MET A 197 -3.75 5.01 1.42
CA MET A 197 -4.17 5.64 2.67
C MET A 197 -4.74 4.60 3.65
N PHE A 198 -5.58 3.67 3.15
CA PHE A 198 -6.08 2.56 3.95
C PHE A 198 -4.92 1.72 4.51
N ALA A 199 -4.01 1.26 3.64
CA ALA A 199 -2.89 0.42 4.03
C ALA A 199 -1.98 1.12 5.04
N GLY A 200 -1.62 2.38 4.80
CA GLY A 200 -0.80 3.19 5.70
C GLY A 200 -1.43 3.36 7.08
N ALA A 201 -2.72 3.68 7.14
CA ALA A 201 -3.46 3.84 8.40
C ALA A 201 -3.64 2.50 9.14
N PHE A 202 -3.91 1.43 8.41
CA PHE A 202 -4.00 0.08 8.96
C PHE A 202 -2.68 -0.34 9.62
N LEU A 203 -1.57 -0.23 8.90
CA LEU A 203 -0.24 -0.58 9.40
C LEU A 203 0.18 0.31 10.58
N TYR A 204 -0.20 1.60 10.54
CA TYR A 204 0.01 2.51 11.67
C TYR A 204 -0.66 1.99 12.95
N ALA A 205 -1.92 1.57 12.89
CA ALA A 205 -2.65 1.07 14.06
C ALA A 205 -2.05 -0.27 14.55
N LEU A 206 -1.79 -1.21 13.65
CA LEU A 206 -1.17 -2.49 14.00
C LEU A 206 0.16 -2.34 14.72
N THR A 207 1.03 -1.45 14.21
CA THR A 207 2.36 -1.24 14.82
C THR A 207 2.30 -0.61 16.22
N ARG A 208 1.10 -0.17 16.65
CA ARG A 208 0.79 0.34 17.99
C ARG A 208 -0.01 -0.63 18.85
N GLY A 209 -0.26 -1.86 18.37
CA GLY A 209 -0.90 -2.91 19.14
C GLY A 209 -2.43 -2.95 19.06
N TYR A 210 -3.05 -2.21 18.12
CA TYR A 210 -4.48 -2.33 17.87
C TYR A 210 -4.81 -3.64 17.15
N ALA A 211 -5.98 -4.21 17.44
CA ALA A 211 -6.46 -5.40 16.77
C ALA A 211 -6.75 -5.13 15.27
N PRO A 212 -6.68 -6.16 14.38
CA PRO A 212 -6.85 -5.97 12.94
C PRO A 212 -8.15 -5.26 12.54
N HIS A 213 -9.29 -5.55 13.18
CA HIS A 213 -10.55 -4.87 12.88
C HIS A 213 -10.56 -3.39 13.31
N GLN A 214 -9.86 -3.03 14.39
CA GLN A 214 -9.67 -1.64 14.80
C GLN A 214 -8.74 -0.90 13.83
N ALA A 215 -7.70 -1.57 13.38
CA ALA A 215 -6.80 -1.05 12.35
C ALA A 215 -7.55 -0.78 11.03
N ALA A 216 -8.46 -1.69 10.64
CA ALA A 216 -9.31 -1.50 9.46
C ALA A 216 -10.30 -0.34 9.63
N ALA A 217 -10.84 -0.11 10.83
CA ALA A 217 -11.67 1.05 11.09
C ALA A 217 -10.90 2.36 10.85
N LEU A 218 -9.67 2.48 11.36
CA LEU A 218 -8.82 3.62 11.06
C LEU A 218 -8.53 3.75 9.55
N GLY A 219 -8.23 2.63 8.88
CA GLY A 219 -8.02 2.57 7.43
C GLY A 219 -9.20 3.10 6.64
N ASN A 220 -10.42 2.65 6.98
CA ASN A 220 -11.65 3.10 6.32
C ASN A 220 -11.90 4.60 6.54
N HIS A 221 -11.72 5.12 7.75
CA HIS A 221 -11.85 6.56 8.03
C HIS A 221 -10.83 7.39 7.26
N ALA A 222 -9.59 6.95 7.20
CA ALA A 222 -8.54 7.65 6.46
C ALA A 222 -8.80 7.62 4.95
N ALA A 223 -9.21 6.48 4.40
CA ALA A 223 -9.61 6.35 3.01
C ALA A 223 -10.83 7.23 2.67
N ALA A 224 -11.87 7.23 3.52
CA ALA A 224 -13.04 8.09 3.35
C ALA A 224 -12.66 9.59 3.33
N ALA A 225 -11.75 10.01 4.20
CA ALA A 225 -11.29 11.38 4.23
C ALA A 225 -10.50 11.76 2.96
N VAL A 226 -9.61 10.88 2.47
CA VAL A 226 -8.83 11.18 1.26
C VAL A 226 -9.70 11.24 0.02
N VAL A 227 -10.66 10.33 -0.15
CA VAL A 227 -11.54 10.34 -1.33
C VAL A 227 -12.53 11.52 -1.37
N SER A 228 -12.70 12.23 -0.24
CA SER A 228 -13.59 13.39 -0.11
C SER A 228 -12.96 14.72 -0.56
N GLN A 229 -11.74 14.69 -1.07
CA GLN A 229 -11.01 15.87 -1.52
C GLN A 229 -10.20 15.55 -2.78
N HIS A 230 -9.67 16.58 -3.45
CA HIS A 230 -8.70 16.39 -4.52
C HIS A 230 -7.31 16.10 -3.93
N GLY A 231 -6.61 15.16 -4.55
CA GLY A 231 -5.26 14.77 -4.15
C GLY A 231 -5.25 13.67 -3.09
N ASN A 232 -4.17 12.90 -3.09
CA ASN A 232 -4.03 11.65 -2.35
C ASN A 232 -3.41 11.79 -0.94
N ARG A 233 -3.31 13.03 -0.41
CA ARG A 233 -2.69 13.27 0.90
C ARG A 233 -3.59 14.04 1.84
N LEU A 234 -3.60 13.61 3.10
CA LEU A 234 -4.24 14.31 4.20
C LEU A 234 -3.22 15.21 4.92
N THR A 235 -3.70 16.33 5.45
CA THR A 235 -2.90 17.18 6.33
C THR A 235 -2.66 16.49 7.68
N LEU A 236 -1.62 16.90 8.40
CA LEU A 236 -1.33 16.39 9.75
C LEU A 236 -2.50 16.63 10.72
N GLY A 237 -3.23 17.73 10.56
CA GLY A 237 -4.43 18.01 11.34
C GLY A 237 -5.56 17.01 11.09
N GLN A 238 -5.86 16.70 9.81
CA GLN A 238 -6.83 15.67 9.44
C GLN A 238 -6.43 14.30 9.97
N LEU A 239 -5.18 13.89 9.80
CA LEU A 239 -4.68 12.62 10.33
C LEU A 239 -4.80 12.53 11.86
N SER A 240 -4.55 13.63 12.58
CA SER A 240 -4.68 13.67 14.04
C SER A 240 -6.15 13.53 14.46
N ALA A 241 -7.07 14.20 13.78
CA ALA A 241 -8.50 14.09 14.04
C ALA A 241 -9.03 12.67 13.78
N ILE A 242 -8.64 12.06 12.67
CA ILE A 242 -9.03 10.69 12.30
C ILE A 242 -8.53 9.68 13.34
N LYS A 243 -7.28 9.79 13.78
CA LYS A 243 -6.71 8.93 14.83
C LYS A 243 -7.47 9.05 16.14
N ALA A 244 -7.78 10.27 16.56
CA ALA A 244 -8.52 10.51 17.80
C ALA A 244 -9.95 9.96 17.77
N TYR A 245 -10.59 9.97 16.59
CA TYR A 245 -11.96 9.48 16.41
C TYR A 245 -12.02 7.95 16.27
N ALA A 246 -11.16 7.36 15.48
CA ALA A 246 -11.26 5.94 15.07
C ALA A 246 -10.54 4.97 16.02
N LEU A 247 -9.58 5.43 16.81
CA LEU A 247 -8.81 4.56 17.70
C LEU A 247 -9.15 4.83 19.17
N PRO A 248 -9.75 3.87 19.89
CA PRO A 248 -9.93 3.98 21.33
C PRO A 248 -8.57 4.00 22.04
N PRO A 249 -8.47 4.60 23.25
CA PRO A 249 -7.25 4.49 24.04
C PRO A 249 -6.87 3.03 24.28
N LEU A 250 -5.60 2.69 24.07
CA LEU A 250 -5.07 1.38 24.49
C LEU A 250 -5.11 1.30 26.03
N LYS A 251 -5.62 0.21 26.54
CA LYS A 251 -5.67 -0.09 27.97
C LYS A 251 -4.32 -0.56 28.47
#